data_3d29302bcb4975cf032875f34172c801
#
_entry.id   3d29302bcb4975cf032875f34172c801
#
_cell.length_a   1.000
_cell.length_b   1.000
_cell.length_c   1.000
_cell.angle_alpha   90.00
_cell.angle_beta   90.00
_cell.angle_gamma   90.00
#
_symmetry.space_group_name_H-M   'P 1'
#
loop_
_entity.id
_entity.type
_entity.pdbx_description
1 polymer ?
#
loop_
_entity_poly.entity_id
_entity_poly.type
_entity_poly.pdbx_seq_one_letter_code
_entity_poly.pdbx_strand_id
1 'polypeptide(L)'
;MTRHLFALSLLGLSFALNPSFAAAQETLRPLAEALLDVQADAGALETRIETERFAALKSLPENTPIRMTGLNAKWRLPFVIARDELATKASVTFKWTPSPVLLPVKSQLNLRLNGELERSLPITTEEIGRTVVTTVELNPKRLKDLNELEFEFVGSYEHNCESPADASLWLEIDRESTLTLSKQKIRVANELQLLPSPFLDPGARSRLTLPVLFPVRPSDKTLQAAAVLASWAGKTADWRDLSLPVHYGEAPAEGHFVVFATPETLPEFLRGTAEITGPEVRIADAPHSDWAKVLVIAGRNDEELVEAAQALALEGDRFAGPRVLVTEPPRLPPRPAYDARKWLPTDRKVRFDELVDHPSQLRSRGTFPDPIAVHFRLAPDLFVLPRTSIPMELSYRYTPPGEDAKASVRVRINDALMGYEVLESDESATAPVVRRVAALDAMAGFLRALSLPTVHLDAANTLEFDFQYDVAVTDSSLPGKCPSASLTENQVEIDPASTLDFRGFYHYAELPNLRLFTLSGYPYSRFADLAQTTVVLPKNPEAQDVSTMLAAVGRIGSQTGTAGVLVTVSTDPSPEESVLISVGGSV
;
A
#
# COMPACT_ATOMS: atom_id res chain seq x y z
N MET A 1 38.13 -73.67 -11.40
CA MET A 1 37.58 -74.33 -12.63
C MET A 1 36.06 -74.18 -12.56
N THR A 2 35.48 -73.84 -13.66
CA THR A 2 34.09 -73.83 -14.11
C THR A 2 33.20 -72.67 -13.63
N ARG A 3 33.01 -71.78 -14.62
CA ARG A 3 32.00 -70.71 -14.73
C ARG A 3 30.58 -71.32 -14.89
N HIS A 4 29.59 -70.74 -14.23
CA HIS A 4 28.19 -70.88 -14.65
C HIS A 4 27.62 -69.48 -14.87
N LEU A 5 27.27 -69.17 -16.13
CA LEU A 5 26.43 -68.07 -16.58
C LEU A 5 24.97 -68.38 -16.18
N PHE A 6 24.30 -67.42 -15.62
CA PHE A 6 22.84 -67.37 -15.56
C PHE A 6 22.37 -66.25 -16.46
N ALA A 7 21.62 -66.62 -17.48
CA ALA A 7 20.92 -65.69 -18.35
C ALA A 7 19.60 -65.29 -17.70
N LEU A 8 19.36 -64.01 -17.47
CA LEU A 8 18.06 -63.47 -17.13
C LEU A 8 17.36 -62.95 -18.41
N SER A 9 16.24 -63.55 -18.72
CA SER A 9 15.33 -63.16 -19.78
C SER A 9 14.61 -61.85 -19.42
N LEU A 10 14.80 -60.80 -20.22
CA LEU A 10 14.01 -59.58 -20.18
C LEU A 10 12.61 -59.86 -20.80
N LEU A 11 11.57 -59.85 -19.96
CA LEU A 11 10.20 -59.70 -20.40
C LEU A 11 9.95 -58.21 -20.76
N GLY A 12 9.74 -57.98 -22.06
CA GLY A 12 9.34 -56.66 -22.56
C GLY A 12 7.92 -56.31 -22.15
N LEU A 13 7.77 -55.32 -21.29
CA LEU A 13 6.51 -54.60 -21.14
C LEU A 13 6.53 -53.39 -22.09
N SER A 14 5.75 -53.53 -23.17
CA SER A 14 5.44 -52.40 -24.05
C SER A 14 4.44 -51.49 -23.34
N PHE A 15 4.92 -50.38 -22.80
CA PHE A 15 4.06 -49.26 -22.41
C PHE A 15 3.65 -48.52 -23.70
N ALA A 16 2.37 -48.64 -24.03
CA ALA A 16 1.75 -47.79 -25.04
C ALA A 16 1.76 -46.35 -24.56
N LEU A 17 2.62 -45.52 -25.12
CA LEU A 17 2.65 -44.08 -24.91
C LEU A 17 1.34 -43.46 -25.42
N ASN A 18 0.60 -42.88 -24.54
CA ASN A 18 -0.64 -42.17 -24.81
C ASN A 18 -0.36 -41.00 -25.78
N PRO A 19 -0.98 -40.89 -26.96
CA PRO A 19 -0.67 -39.88 -27.98
C PRO A 19 -0.90 -38.43 -27.47
N SER A 20 -1.59 -38.25 -26.36
CA SER A 20 -1.78 -36.93 -25.72
C SER A 20 -0.50 -36.35 -25.07
N PHE A 21 0.48 -37.22 -24.71
CA PHE A 21 1.74 -36.74 -24.12
C PHE A 21 2.75 -36.26 -25.18
N ALA A 22 2.72 -36.86 -26.36
CA ALA A 22 3.57 -36.45 -27.47
C ALA A 22 3.10 -35.09 -28.06
N ALA A 23 1.81 -34.87 -28.16
CA ALA A 23 1.23 -33.59 -28.61
C ALA A 23 1.50 -32.42 -27.65
N ALA A 24 1.56 -32.68 -26.33
CA ALA A 24 1.93 -31.66 -25.33
C ALA A 24 3.41 -31.28 -25.38
N GLN A 25 4.30 -32.20 -25.74
CA GLN A 25 5.73 -31.90 -25.92
C GLN A 25 6.02 -31.15 -27.22
N GLU A 26 5.26 -31.39 -28.30
CA GLU A 26 5.40 -30.64 -29.56
C GLU A 26 4.88 -29.21 -29.49
N THR A 27 3.89 -28.93 -28.63
CA THR A 27 3.37 -27.56 -28.41
C THR A 27 4.22 -26.74 -27.43
N LEU A 28 5.01 -27.35 -26.57
CA LEU A 28 5.89 -26.66 -25.63
C LEU A 28 7.26 -26.27 -26.22
N ARG A 29 7.72 -26.97 -27.28
CA ARG A 29 8.94 -26.61 -27.97
C ARG A 29 8.94 -25.21 -28.60
N PRO A 30 7.92 -24.82 -29.37
CA PRO A 30 7.89 -23.48 -29.95
C PRO A 30 7.81 -22.36 -28.89
N LEU A 31 7.17 -22.61 -27.74
CA LEU A 31 7.12 -21.64 -26.63
C LEU A 31 8.48 -21.51 -25.93
N ALA A 32 9.21 -22.61 -25.74
CA ALA A 32 10.54 -22.59 -25.15
C ALA A 32 11.58 -21.98 -26.10
N GLU A 33 11.48 -22.23 -27.41
CA GLU A 33 12.32 -21.60 -28.42
C GLU A 33 11.98 -20.11 -28.61
N ALA A 34 10.70 -19.73 -28.58
CA ALA A 34 10.28 -18.32 -28.58
C ALA A 34 10.72 -17.56 -27.33
N LEU A 35 10.78 -18.22 -26.15
CA LEU A 35 11.34 -17.65 -24.92
C LEU A 35 12.85 -17.54 -24.97
N LEU A 36 13.56 -18.43 -25.69
CA LEU A 36 15.00 -18.36 -25.89
C LEU A 36 15.39 -17.34 -26.96
N ASP A 37 14.58 -17.14 -28.01
CA ASP A 37 14.78 -16.08 -29.01
C ASP A 37 14.53 -14.68 -28.44
N VAL A 38 13.59 -14.53 -27.49
CA VAL A 38 13.40 -13.28 -26.74
C VAL A 38 14.62 -12.94 -25.86
N GLN A 39 15.40 -13.95 -25.43
CA GLN A 39 16.65 -13.71 -24.71
C GLN A 39 17.84 -13.35 -25.62
N ALA A 40 17.79 -13.67 -26.90
CA ALA A 40 18.90 -13.43 -27.85
C ALA A 40 18.88 -12.02 -28.47
N ASP A 41 17.71 -11.35 -28.48
CA ASP A 41 17.53 -9.99 -29.04
C ASP A 41 17.42 -8.89 -27.96
N ALA A 42 17.76 -9.23 -26.71
CA ALA A 42 17.86 -8.25 -25.63
C ALA A 42 19.10 -7.37 -25.87
N GLY A 43 18.96 -6.38 -26.72
CA GLY A 43 19.80 -5.19 -26.68
C GLY A 43 19.85 -4.75 -25.22
N ALA A 44 21.04 -4.43 -24.69
CA ALA A 44 21.36 -4.26 -23.28
C ALA A 44 20.25 -3.46 -22.56
N LEU A 45 19.31 -4.19 -21.95
CA LEU A 45 18.22 -3.59 -21.15
C LEU A 45 18.89 -2.75 -20.07
N GLU A 46 18.57 -1.48 -20.06
CA GLU A 46 19.16 -0.53 -19.11
C GLU A 46 18.90 -1.00 -17.69
N THR A 47 19.97 -1.36 -16.97
CA THR A 47 19.88 -1.82 -15.59
C THR A 47 19.86 -0.62 -14.67
N ARG A 48 18.76 -0.40 -13.97
CA ARG A 48 18.63 0.63 -12.93
C ARG A 48 18.98 0.03 -11.57
N ILE A 49 19.83 0.72 -10.82
CA ILE A 49 20.14 0.36 -9.44
C ILE A 49 19.36 1.29 -8.52
N GLU A 50 18.55 0.71 -7.64
CA GLU A 50 17.76 1.43 -6.65
C GLU A 50 18.19 0.99 -5.25
N THR A 51 18.46 1.96 -4.38
CA THR A 51 18.85 1.73 -2.99
C THR A 51 17.90 2.48 -2.07
N GLU A 52 17.21 1.75 -1.21
CA GLU A 52 16.25 2.31 -0.27
C GLU A 52 16.62 2.00 1.17
N ARG A 53 16.36 2.96 2.08
CA ARG A 53 16.57 2.79 3.51
C ARG A 53 15.41 2.05 4.15
N PHE A 54 15.67 1.27 5.20
CA PHE A 54 14.63 0.57 5.97
C PHE A 54 13.59 1.53 6.53
N ALA A 55 14.03 2.71 6.99
CA ALA A 55 13.15 3.76 7.45
C ALA A 55 12.16 4.26 6.40
N ALA A 56 12.56 4.28 5.12
CA ALA A 56 11.69 4.64 4.00
C ALA A 56 10.74 3.49 3.62
N LEU A 57 11.23 2.25 3.67
CA LEU A 57 10.43 1.06 3.34
C LEU A 57 9.32 0.78 4.35
N LYS A 58 9.52 1.07 5.61
CA LYS A 58 8.56 0.80 6.69
C LYS A 58 8.44 2.00 7.62
N SER A 59 7.95 3.13 7.21
CA SER A 59 7.61 4.33 8.01
C SER A 59 7.98 4.25 9.50
N LEU A 60 9.27 4.15 9.81
CA LEU A 60 9.75 3.98 11.19
C LEU A 60 9.80 5.35 11.90
N PRO A 61 9.50 5.42 13.20
CA PRO A 61 9.62 6.64 13.98
C PRO A 61 11.04 7.23 13.90
N GLU A 62 11.15 8.55 13.93
CA GLU A 62 12.45 9.22 13.90
C GLU A 62 13.27 8.84 15.15
N ASN A 63 14.58 8.65 14.96
CA ASN A 63 15.56 8.36 16.00
C ASN A 63 15.34 7.10 16.85
N THR A 64 14.51 6.18 16.39
CA THR A 64 14.28 4.90 17.09
C THR A 64 14.95 3.78 16.33
N PRO A 65 15.93 3.04 16.93
CA PRO A 65 16.48 1.85 16.31
C PRO A 65 15.45 0.72 16.27
N ILE A 66 15.62 -0.19 15.32
CA ILE A 66 14.82 -1.40 15.23
C ILE A 66 15.38 -2.37 16.28
N ARG A 67 14.66 -2.56 17.40
CA ARG A 67 15.11 -3.40 18.50
C ARG A 67 14.31 -4.70 18.57
N MET A 68 15.00 -5.80 18.48
CA MET A 68 14.47 -7.15 18.69
C MET A 68 14.91 -7.64 20.07
N THR A 69 13.99 -8.14 20.91
CA THR A 69 14.26 -8.50 22.31
C THR A 69 13.76 -9.89 22.63
N GLY A 70 14.51 -10.64 23.45
CA GLY A 70 14.18 -11.99 23.90
C GLY A 70 14.97 -13.09 23.18
N LEU A 71 14.64 -14.36 23.48
CA LEU A 71 15.34 -15.53 22.92
C LEU A 71 15.10 -15.71 21.43
N ASN A 72 13.92 -15.32 20.94
CA ASN A 72 13.54 -15.44 19.52
C ASN A 72 12.64 -14.27 19.15
N ALA A 73 13.22 -13.28 18.52
CA ALA A 73 12.49 -12.10 18.07
C ALA A 73 12.59 -11.95 16.55
N LYS A 74 11.51 -11.47 15.95
CA LYS A 74 11.41 -11.31 14.49
C LYS A 74 11.04 -9.88 14.15
N TRP A 75 11.68 -9.37 13.11
CA TRP A 75 11.31 -8.10 12.50
C TRP A 75 11.18 -8.27 10.99
N ARG A 76 10.14 -7.68 10.41
CA ARG A 76 9.78 -7.87 9.01
C ARG A 76 9.77 -6.54 8.27
N LEU A 77 10.36 -6.55 7.10
CA LEU A 77 10.43 -5.44 6.17
C LEU A 77 9.72 -5.82 4.87
N PRO A 78 8.50 -5.35 4.64
CA PRO A 78 7.81 -5.53 3.37
C PRO A 78 8.39 -4.59 2.31
N PHE A 79 8.57 -5.08 1.09
CA PHE A 79 8.92 -4.27 -0.08
C PHE A 79 8.27 -4.83 -1.34
N VAL A 80 8.13 -3.99 -2.36
CA VAL A 80 7.43 -4.31 -3.60
C VAL A 80 8.34 -4.04 -4.80
N ILE A 81 8.23 -4.87 -5.83
CA ILE A 81 8.86 -4.69 -7.13
C ILE A 81 7.73 -4.42 -8.12
N ALA A 82 7.87 -3.40 -8.95
CA ALA A 82 6.86 -3.04 -9.94
C ALA A 82 6.69 -4.18 -10.97
N ARG A 83 5.47 -4.38 -11.44
CA ARG A 83 5.14 -5.50 -12.36
C ARG A 83 5.83 -5.44 -13.71
N ASP A 84 6.27 -4.26 -14.12
CA ASP A 84 7.05 -4.04 -15.33
C ASP A 84 8.56 -4.05 -15.08
N GLU A 85 8.99 -4.54 -13.90
CA GLU A 85 10.39 -4.62 -13.48
C GLU A 85 10.77 -6.04 -13.09
N LEU A 86 11.97 -6.44 -13.50
CA LEU A 86 12.61 -7.68 -13.07
C LEU A 86 13.87 -7.33 -12.27
N ALA A 87 13.91 -7.75 -11.01
CA ALA A 87 15.12 -7.62 -10.22
C ALA A 87 16.12 -8.72 -10.59
N THR A 88 17.26 -8.33 -11.11
CA THR A 88 18.34 -9.22 -11.54
C THR A 88 19.37 -9.47 -10.44
N LYS A 89 19.52 -8.51 -9.50
CA LYS A 89 20.34 -8.63 -8.30
C LYS A 89 19.63 -7.95 -7.14
N ALA A 90 19.83 -8.48 -5.96
CA ALA A 90 19.34 -7.90 -4.71
C ALA A 90 20.39 -8.10 -3.61
N SER A 91 20.60 -7.08 -2.79
CA SER A 91 21.44 -7.16 -1.60
C SER A 91 20.89 -6.29 -0.49
N VAL A 92 21.15 -6.69 0.74
CA VAL A 92 20.82 -5.90 1.93
C VAL A 92 22.09 -5.59 2.68
N THR A 93 22.32 -4.30 2.98
CA THR A 93 23.42 -3.82 3.81
C THR A 93 22.85 -3.23 5.08
N PHE A 94 23.17 -3.79 6.21
CA PHE A 94 22.62 -3.36 7.49
C PHE A 94 23.68 -3.24 8.56
N LYS A 95 23.49 -2.22 9.41
CA LYS A 95 24.25 -1.98 10.62
C LYS A 95 23.47 -2.57 11.79
N TRP A 96 24.11 -3.36 12.59
CA TRP A 96 23.47 -4.01 13.73
C TRP A 96 24.38 -4.11 14.93
N THR A 97 23.80 -4.13 16.11
CA THR A 97 24.52 -4.18 17.38
C THR A 97 23.88 -5.26 18.26
N PRO A 98 24.59 -6.36 18.54
CA PRO A 98 24.12 -7.38 19.44
C PRO A 98 24.37 -6.99 20.90
N SER A 99 23.46 -7.43 21.80
CA SER A 99 23.61 -7.22 23.24
C SER A 99 24.95 -7.76 23.78
N PRO A 100 25.59 -7.07 24.74
CA PRO A 100 26.85 -7.50 25.34
C PRO A 100 26.76 -8.78 26.21
N VAL A 101 25.55 -9.23 26.56
CA VAL A 101 25.35 -10.43 27.40
C VAL A 101 25.17 -11.73 26.61
N LEU A 102 25.13 -11.63 25.27
CA LEU A 102 24.92 -12.80 24.43
C LEU A 102 26.05 -13.79 24.47
N LEU A 103 25.71 -15.09 24.44
CA LEU A 103 26.67 -16.14 24.22
C LEU A 103 27.06 -16.26 22.76
N PRO A 104 28.36 -16.11 22.42
CA PRO A 104 28.85 -16.31 21.06
C PRO A 104 28.51 -17.73 20.58
N VAL A 105 28.34 -17.88 19.28
CA VAL A 105 28.07 -19.15 18.58
C VAL A 105 26.69 -19.76 18.87
N LYS A 106 26.14 -19.58 20.07
CA LYS A 106 24.75 -19.98 20.37
C LYS A 106 23.72 -18.95 19.91
N SER A 107 24.13 -17.68 19.82
CA SER A 107 23.29 -16.59 19.33
C SER A 107 23.53 -16.34 17.84
N GLN A 108 22.48 -16.05 17.09
CA GLN A 108 22.56 -15.83 15.67
C GLN A 108 21.47 -14.88 15.17
N LEU A 109 21.74 -14.27 14.02
CA LEU A 109 20.77 -13.50 13.24
C LEU A 109 20.51 -14.24 11.91
N ASN A 110 19.28 -14.66 11.70
CA ASN A 110 18.85 -15.29 10.47
C ASN A 110 18.17 -14.25 9.59
N LEU A 111 18.50 -14.26 8.30
CA LEU A 111 17.87 -13.45 7.28
C LEU A 111 17.08 -14.35 6.35
N ARG A 112 15.77 -14.07 6.22
CA ARG A 112 14.86 -14.80 5.33
C ARG A 112 14.22 -13.89 4.30
N LEU A 113 14.08 -14.38 3.09
CA LEU A 113 13.35 -13.73 2.02
C LEU A 113 12.13 -14.58 1.67
N ASN A 114 10.93 -14.00 1.81
CA ASN A 114 9.66 -14.69 1.55
C ASN A 114 9.53 -16.02 2.31
N GLY A 115 10.03 -16.06 3.55
CA GLY A 115 10.03 -17.23 4.44
C GLY A 115 11.21 -18.19 4.23
N GLU A 116 11.99 -18.07 3.15
CA GLU A 116 13.14 -18.92 2.89
C GLU A 116 14.43 -18.31 3.42
N LEU A 117 15.27 -19.15 4.06
CA LEU A 117 16.54 -18.71 4.63
C LEU A 117 17.54 -18.31 3.54
N GLU A 118 18.01 -17.07 3.60
CA GLU A 118 19.09 -16.54 2.76
C GLU A 118 20.45 -16.68 3.43
N ARG A 119 20.50 -16.29 4.72
CA ARG A 119 21.76 -16.32 5.48
C ARG A 119 21.48 -16.53 6.96
N SER A 120 22.35 -17.29 7.62
CA SER A 120 22.49 -17.34 9.07
C SER A 120 23.83 -16.71 9.45
N LEU A 121 23.81 -15.78 10.39
CA LEU A 121 24.96 -15.02 10.88
C LEU A 121 25.15 -15.37 12.35
N PRO A 122 26.03 -16.32 12.71
CA PRO A 122 26.40 -16.57 14.11
C PRO A 122 27.05 -15.32 14.71
N ILE A 123 26.66 -14.95 15.92
CA ILE A 123 27.26 -13.82 16.64
C ILE A 123 28.59 -14.25 17.22
N THR A 124 29.66 -13.52 16.89
CA THR A 124 31.02 -13.82 17.35
C THR A 124 31.38 -13.03 18.61
N THR A 125 32.45 -13.42 19.29
CA THR A 125 32.95 -12.72 20.48
C THR A 125 33.38 -11.28 20.17
N GLU A 126 33.89 -11.05 18.97
CA GLU A 126 34.37 -9.73 18.51
C GLU A 126 33.23 -8.77 18.22
N GLU A 127 32.05 -9.28 17.89
CA GLU A 127 30.87 -8.50 17.52
C GLU A 127 30.00 -8.07 18.70
N ILE A 128 30.09 -8.81 19.82
CA ILE A 128 29.28 -8.56 21.02
C ILE A 128 29.45 -7.12 21.50
N GLY A 129 28.31 -6.42 21.66
CA GLY A 129 28.25 -5.03 22.12
C GLY A 129 28.87 -4.01 21.17
N ARG A 130 29.19 -4.40 19.93
CA ARG A 130 29.74 -3.51 18.91
C ARG A 130 28.84 -3.42 17.71
N THR A 131 28.85 -2.26 17.06
CA THR A 131 28.12 -2.08 15.80
C THR A 131 28.90 -2.72 14.65
N VAL A 132 28.24 -3.64 13.97
CA VAL A 132 28.76 -4.40 12.83
C VAL A 132 28.01 -3.96 11.58
N VAL A 133 28.71 -3.92 10.43
CA VAL A 133 28.10 -3.72 9.12
C VAL A 133 28.19 -5.01 8.33
N THR A 134 27.06 -5.49 7.86
CA THR A 134 26.97 -6.75 7.11
C THR A 134 26.24 -6.52 5.80
N THR A 135 26.77 -7.10 4.72
CA THR A 135 26.06 -7.15 3.43
C THR A 135 25.74 -8.60 3.11
N VAL A 136 24.48 -8.86 2.78
CA VAL A 136 24.00 -10.17 2.36
C VAL A 136 23.41 -10.06 0.96
N GLU A 137 23.90 -10.87 0.03
CA GLU A 137 23.29 -11.03 -1.29
C GLU A 137 22.03 -11.90 -1.14
N LEU A 138 20.94 -11.44 -1.73
CA LEU A 138 19.66 -12.14 -1.75
C LEU A 138 19.50 -12.88 -3.08
N ASN A 139 18.81 -14.03 -3.05
CA ASN A 139 18.56 -14.79 -4.26
C ASN A 139 17.45 -14.13 -5.12
N PRO A 140 17.77 -13.55 -6.31
CA PRO A 140 16.78 -12.85 -7.12
C PRO A 140 15.62 -13.74 -7.59
N LYS A 141 15.85 -15.06 -7.70
CA LYS A 141 14.82 -16.03 -8.11
C LYS A 141 13.69 -16.22 -7.07
N ARG A 142 13.90 -15.77 -5.85
CA ARG A 142 12.90 -15.79 -4.78
C ARG A 142 12.06 -14.52 -4.69
N LEU A 143 12.47 -13.50 -5.43
CA LEU A 143 11.75 -12.23 -5.48
C LEU A 143 10.43 -12.39 -6.25
N LYS A 144 9.42 -11.68 -5.78
CA LYS A 144 8.04 -11.61 -6.29
C LYS A 144 7.64 -10.14 -6.44
N ASP A 145 6.42 -9.88 -6.86
CA ASP A 145 5.86 -8.52 -6.85
C ASP A 145 5.83 -7.98 -5.40
N LEU A 146 5.29 -8.77 -4.47
CA LEU A 146 5.29 -8.45 -3.03
C LEU A 146 6.27 -9.35 -2.29
N ASN A 147 7.17 -8.74 -1.53
CA ASN A 147 8.25 -9.41 -0.81
C ASN A 147 8.25 -9.04 0.66
N GLU A 148 8.74 -9.97 1.47
CA GLU A 148 9.00 -9.78 2.89
C GLU A 148 10.42 -10.23 3.23
N LEU A 149 11.24 -9.31 3.74
CA LEU A 149 12.54 -9.61 4.32
C LEU A 149 12.37 -9.73 5.84
N GLU A 150 12.60 -10.91 6.40
CA GLU A 150 12.49 -11.19 7.82
C GLU A 150 13.87 -11.32 8.44
N PHE A 151 14.11 -10.56 9.51
CA PHE A 151 15.23 -10.71 10.43
C PHE A 151 14.73 -11.49 11.65
N GLU A 152 15.33 -12.65 11.91
CA GLU A 152 15.01 -13.50 13.04
C GLU A 152 16.24 -13.56 13.97
N PHE A 153 16.14 -12.90 15.11
CA PHE A 153 17.15 -12.92 16.14
C PHE A 153 16.91 -14.11 17.06
N VAL A 154 17.91 -14.97 17.19
CA VAL A 154 17.96 -16.05 18.17
C VAL A 154 19.03 -15.69 19.18
N GLY A 155 18.61 -15.29 20.40
CA GLY A 155 19.49 -14.88 21.47
C GLY A 155 19.68 -15.99 22.50
N SER A 156 20.88 -16.11 23.04
CA SER A 156 21.23 -17.03 24.14
C SER A 156 22.20 -16.33 25.08
N TYR A 157 22.03 -16.45 26.40
CA TYR A 157 22.87 -15.78 27.39
C TYR A 157 23.40 -16.72 28.49
N GLU A 158 22.82 -17.89 28.61
CA GLU A 158 23.22 -18.86 29.61
C GLU A 158 23.28 -20.29 29.04
N HIS A 159 24.08 -21.16 29.66
CA HIS A 159 24.27 -22.52 29.16
C HIS A 159 23.15 -23.46 29.58
N ASN A 160 22.52 -23.21 30.72
CA ASN A 160 21.64 -24.18 31.39
C ASN A 160 20.19 -23.69 31.55
N CYS A 161 19.97 -22.41 31.84
CA CYS A 161 18.62 -21.89 32.11
C CYS A 161 18.44 -20.50 31.53
N GLU A 162 17.57 -20.36 30.56
CA GLU A 162 17.29 -19.09 29.85
C GLU A 162 15.83 -18.68 30.04
N SER A 163 15.61 -17.40 30.37
CA SER A 163 14.28 -16.82 30.40
C SER A 163 13.92 -16.25 29.00
N PRO A 164 12.86 -16.72 28.36
CA PRO A 164 12.47 -16.24 27.04
C PRO A 164 12.16 -14.74 26.95
N ALA A 165 11.83 -14.13 28.10
CA ALA A 165 11.48 -12.70 28.18
C ALA A 165 12.59 -11.82 28.75
N ASP A 166 13.84 -12.32 28.80
CA ASP A 166 14.94 -11.53 29.34
C ASP A 166 15.21 -10.30 28.46
N ALA A 167 14.91 -9.12 29.01
CA ALA A 167 15.09 -7.84 28.32
C ALA A 167 16.56 -7.48 28.09
N SER A 168 17.51 -8.19 28.71
CA SER A 168 18.93 -8.03 28.44
C SER A 168 19.36 -8.65 27.11
N LEU A 169 18.56 -9.58 26.57
CA LEU A 169 18.75 -10.16 25.26
C LEU A 169 18.15 -9.25 24.19
N TRP A 170 18.98 -8.59 23.46
CA TRP A 170 18.51 -7.73 22.36
C TRP A 170 19.49 -7.69 21.20
N LEU A 171 18.96 -7.34 20.05
CA LEU A 171 19.70 -6.98 18.85
C LEU A 171 19.05 -5.75 18.24
N GLU A 172 19.86 -4.73 18.00
CA GLU A 172 19.41 -3.50 17.36
C GLU A 172 19.89 -3.45 15.92
N ILE A 173 19.00 -3.07 15.00
CA ILE A 173 19.32 -2.76 13.60
C ILE A 173 19.12 -1.26 13.37
N ASP A 174 20.11 -0.64 12.74
CA ASP A 174 20.04 0.76 12.35
C ASP A 174 18.98 0.95 11.25
N ARG A 175 18.08 1.89 11.44
CA ARG A 175 17.03 2.26 10.48
C ARG A 175 17.56 2.78 9.14
N GLU A 176 18.79 3.26 9.11
CA GLU A 176 19.49 3.73 7.90
C GLU A 176 20.11 2.57 7.09
N SER A 177 19.94 1.34 7.53
CA SER A 177 20.26 0.14 6.75
C SER A 177 19.51 0.16 5.41
N THR A 178 20.09 -0.46 4.37
CA THR A 178 19.61 -0.31 2.99
C THR A 178 19.32 -1.64 2.31
N LEU A 179 18.30 -1.64 1.48
CA LEU A 179 18.02 -2.66 0.46
C LEU A 179 18.40 -2.09 -0.91
N THR A 180 19.23 -2.81 -1.65
CA THR A 180 19.66 -2.43 -3.00
C THR A 180 19.16 -3.46 -4.00
N LEU A 181 18.46 -3.01 -5.03
CA LEU A 181 17.92 -3.82 -6.11
C LEU A 181 18.49 -3.34 -7.46
N SER A 182 19.01 -4.27 -8.27
CA SER A 182 19.31 -4.01 -9.68
C SER A 182 18.13 -4.49 -10.50
N LYS A 183 17.44 -3.58 -11.17
CA LYS A 183 16.19 -3.84 -11.88
C LYS A 183 16.33 -3.56 -13.38
N GLN A 184 15.59 -4.30 -14.16
CA GLN A 184 15.46 -4.11 -15.61
C GLN A 184 13.98 -3.99 -15.95
N LYS A 185 13.64 -3.11 -16.90
CA LYS A 185 12.28 -3.04 -17.40
C LYS A 185 11.96 -4.25 -18.26
N ILE A 186 10.74 -4.78 -18.10
CA ILE A 186 10.23 -5.90 -18.88
C ILE A 186 8.92 -5.52 -19.57
N ARG A 187 8.66 -6.14 -20.70
CA ARG A 187 7.42 -5.97 -21.44
C ARG A 187 6.29 -6.69 -20.71
N VAL A 188 5.25 -5.97 -20.32
CA VAL A 188 4.00 -6.53 -19.80
C VAL A 188 2.95 -6.67 -20.91
N ALA A 189 1.97 -7.55 -20.70
CA ALA A 189 0.88 -7.73 -21.65
C ALA A 189 0.02 -6.46 -21.77
N ASN A 190 -0.58 -6.25 -22.95
CA ASN A 190 -1.55 -5.18 -23.16
C ASN A 190 -2.91 -5.61 -22.61
N GLU A 191 -3.07 -5.54 -21.27
CA GLU A 191 -4.22 -6.04 -20.54
C GLU A 191 -4.71 -5.00 -19.53
N LEU A 192 -5.93 -4.50 -19.71
CA LEU A 192 -6.53 -3.49 -18.82
C LEU A 192 -6.77 -4.01 -17.40
N GLN A 193 -6.92 -5.32 -17.21
CA GLN A 193 -7.01 -5.92 -15.89
C GLN A 193 -5.74 -5.75 -15.02
N LEU A 194 -4.62 -5.34 -15.62
CA LEU A 194 -3.39 -5.03 -14.89
C LEU A 194 -3.41 -3.62 -14.29
N LEU A 195 -4.37 -2.76 -14.71
CA LEU A 195 -4.46 -1.41 -14.16
C LEU A 195 -4.54 -1.44 -12.61
N PRO A 196 -3.86 -0.52 -11.95
CA PRO A 196 -3.21 0.68 -12.48
C PRO A 196 -1.79 0.46 -13.02
N SER A 197 -1.21 -0.75 -12.90
CA SER A 197 0.10 -1.07 -13.48
C SER A 197 0.03 -1.13 -15.02
N PRO A 198 1.09 -0.76 -15.75
CA PRO A 198 2.35 -0.23 -15.24
C PRO A 198 2.37 1.30 -15.07
N PHE A 199 1.26 2.01 -15.32
CA PHE A 199 1.18 3.47 -15.34
C PHE A 199 1.34 4.10 -13.96
N LEU A 200 0.70 3.52 -12.96
CA LEU A 200 0.68 3.96 -11.56
C LEU A 200 0.90 2.76 -10.65
N ASP A 201 2.01 2.04 -10.87
CA ASP A 201 2.24 0.78 -10.17
C ASP A 201 2.23 0.96 -8.65
N PRO A 202 1.45 0.16 -7.90
CA PRO A 202 1.40 0.22 -6.44
C PRO A 202 2.75 -0.03 -5.77
N GLY A 203 3.64 -0.75 -6.44
CA GLY A 203 5.00 -1.06 -5.98
C GLY A 203 6.00 0.08 -6.14
N ALA A 204 5.71 1.07 -6.98
CA ALA A 204 6.57 2.23 -7.15
C ALA A 204 6.45 3.16 -5.93
N ARG A 205 7.52 3.28 -5.16
CA ARG A 205 7.60 4.19 -3.99
C ARG A 205 8.16 5.57 -4.35
N SER A 206 8.84 5.68 -5.46
CA SER A 206 9.33 6.93 -6.00
C SER A 206 8.17 7.81 -6.49
N ARG A 207 8.48 9.07 -6.74
CA ARG A 207 7.54 10.00 -7.38
C ARG A 207 7.00 9.38 -8.68
N LEU A 208 5.68 9.30 -8.78
CA LEU A 208 5.00 8.82 -9.97
C LEU A 208 4.98 9.92 -11.03
N THR A 209 5.37 9.56 -12.25
CA THR A 209 5.29 10.46 -13.40
C THR A 209 4.48 9.78 -14.49
N LEU A 210 3.37 10.38 -14.86
CA LEU A 210 2.49 9.89 -15.92
C LEU A 210 2.25 11.02 -16.94
N PRO A 211 3.06 11.11 -18.01
CA PRO A 211 2.90 12.09 -19.06
C PRO A 211 1.54 11.96 -19.77
N VAL A 212 0.97 13.10 -20.15
CA VAL A 212 -0.29 13.17 -20.89
C VAL A 212 -0.05 13.82 -22.25
N LEU A 213 -0.37 13.08 -23.30
CA LEU A 213 -0.24 13.53 -24.69
C LEU A 213 -1.59 14.02 -25.23
N PHE A 214 -1.59 15.22 -25.75
CA PHE A 214 -2.64 15.74 -26.63
C PHE A 214 -2.07 15.88 -28.03
N PRO A 215 -2.51 15.10 -29.03
CA PRO A 215 -1.97 15.15 -30.40
C PRO A 215 -2.21 16.52 -31.09
N VAL A 216 -3.25 17.20 -30.65
CA VAL A 216 -3.59 18.59 -31.06
C VAL A 216 -3.93 19.40 -29.81
N ARG A 217 -4.08 20.72 -29.92
CA ARG A 217 -4.56 21.53 -28.78
C ARG A 217 -5.94 21.03 -28.33
N PRO A 218 -6.09 20.72 -27.04
CA PRO A 218 -7.32 20.13 -26.52
C PRO A 218 -8.45 21.16 -26.42
N SER A 219 -9.68 20.73 -26.64
CA SER A 219 -10.89 21.46 -26.31
C SER A 219 -11.19 21.45 -24.82
N ASP A 220 -12.14 22.24 -24.34
CA ASP A 220 -12.62 22.24 -22.97
C ASP A 220 -13.11 20.83 -22.54
N LYS A 221 -13.75 20.08 -23.44
CA LYS A 221 -14.19 18.70 -23.16
C LYS A 221 -13.04 17.71 -23.08
N THR A 222 -12.05 17.82 -23.97
CA THR A 222 -10.84 17.01 -23.88
C THR A 222 -10.06 17.31 -22.57
N LEU A 223 -9.98 18.58 -22.17
CA LEU A 223 -9.40 19.00 -20.88
C LEU A 223 -10.21 18.46 -19.70
N GLN A 224 -11.54 18.44 -19.79
CA GLN A 224 -12.42 17.82 -18.79
C GLN A 224 -12.14 16.32 -18.65
N ALA A 225 -12.01 15.59 -19.75
CA ALA A 225 -11.63 14.16 -19.73
C ALA A 225 -10.28 13.93 -19.05
N ALA A 226 -9.30 14.81 -19.35
CA ALA A 226 -7.98 14.76 -18.72
C ALA A 226 -8.02 15.10 -17.21
N ALA A 227 -8.88 16.02 -16.79
CA ALA A 227 -9.10 16.33 -15.37
C ALA A 227 -9.71 15.14 -14.62
N VAL A 228 -10.68 14.43 -15.21
CA VAL A 228 -11.23 13.18 -14.66
C VAL A 228 -10.13 12.13 -14.50
N LEU A 229 -9.32 11.92 -15.55
CA LEU A 229 -8.18 11.00 -15.50
C LEU A 229 -7.19 11.41 -14.38
N ALA A 230 -6.84 12.69 -14.28
CA ALA A 230 -5.91 13.20 -13.27
C ALA A 230 -6.42 12.94 -11.86
N SER A 231 -7.72 13.14 -11.63
CA SER A 231 -8.36 12.82 -10.35
C SER A 231 -8.29 11.31 -10.02
N TRP A 232 -8.56 10.45 -11.01
CA TRP A 232 -8.39 9.00 -10.87
C TRP A 232 -6.94 8.63 -10.59
N ALA A 233 -6.00 9.22 -11.32
CA ALA A 233 -4.57 8.99 -11.11
C ALA A 233 -4.14 9.42 -9.71
N GLY A 234 -4.62 10.56 -9.22
CA GLY A 234 -4.36 11.05 -7.87
C GLY A 234 -4.94 10.14 -6.78
N LYS A 235 -6.20 9.71 -6.93
CA LYS A 235 -6.84 8.70 -6.05
C LYS A 235 -5.99 7.42 -5.98
N THR A 236 -5.46 6.97 -7.12
CA THR A 236 -4.66 5.75 -7.25
C THR A 236 -3.24 5.92 -6.70
N ALA A 237 -2.63 7.08 -6.92
CA ALA A 237 -1.33 7.43 -6.36
C ALA A 237 -1.34 7.52 -4.84
N ASP A 238 -2.49 7.91 -4.26
CA ASP A 238 -2.73 8.04 -2.83
C ASP A 238 -1.76 9.03 -2.16
N TRP A 239 -0.89 8.57 -1.25
CA TRP A 239 0.10 9.38 -0.54
C TRP A 239 1.34 9.71 -1.39
N ARG A 240 1.54 9.03 -2.52
CA ARG A 240 2.70 9.21 -3.39
C ARG A 240 2.58 10.49 -4.19
N ASP A 241 3.71 11.17 -4.39
CA ASP A 241 3.75 12.34 -5.26
C ASP A 241 3.47 11.93 -6.70
N LEU A 242 2.52 12.62 -7.34
CA LEU A 242 2.14 12.41 -8.73
C LEU A 242 2.46 13.65 -9.58
N SER A 243 3.16 13.44 -10.69
CA SER A 243 3.43 14.44 -11.72
C SER A 243 2.76 14.04 -13.01
N LEU A 244 2.04 14.97 -13.63
CA LEU A 244 1.32 14.79 -14.89
C LEU A 244 1.82 15.81 -15.94
N PRO A 245 3.05 15.64 -16.48
CA PRO A 245 3.57 16.55 -17.49
C PRO A 245 2.77 16.42 -18.79
N VAL A 246 2.48 17.56 -19.43
CA VAL A 246 1.67 17.64 -20.65
C VAL A 246 2.56 17.83 -21.87
N HIS A 247 2.25 17.10 -22.93
CA HIS A 247 2.89 17.16 -24.23
C HIS A 247 1.86 17.48 -25.31
N TYR A 248 2.21 18.40 -26.20
CA TYR A 248 1.39 18.75 -27.39
C TYR A 248 2.07 18.24 -28.64
N GLY A 249 1.32 17.47 -29.47
CA GLY A 249 1.76 16.99 -30.76
C GLY A 249 2.68 15.79 -30.74
N GLU A 250 3.77 15.84 -29.97
CA GLU A 250 4.80 14.82 -29.93
C GLU A 250 4.68 13.92 -28.69
N ALA A 251 4.86 12.62 -28.89
CA ALA A 251 4.87 11.66 -27.79
C ALA A 251 6.08 11.89 -26.87
N PRO A 252 5.96 11.58 -25.56
CA PRO A 252 7.09 11.56 -24.65
C PRO A 252 8.22 10.68 -25.16
N ALA A 253 9.47 11.05 -24.86
CA ALA A 253 10.64 10.32 -25.32
C ALA A 253 10.89 9.00 -24.57
N GLU A 254 10.32 8.85 -23.37
CA GLU A 254 10.51 7.68 -22.52
C GLU A 254 9.32 7.41 -21.60
N GLY A 255 9.23 6.20 -21.06
CA GLY A 255 8.25 5.81 -20.05
C GLY A 255 6.85 5.54 -20.59
N HIS A 256 5.94 5.21 -19.67
CA HIS A 256 4.52 5.03 -19.97
C HIS A 256 3.83 6.38 -20.02
N PHE A 257 2.80 6.51 -20.84
CA PHE A 257 2.04 7.76 -20.94
C PHE A 257 0.57 7.52 -21.30
N VAL A 258 -0.23 8.58 -21.22
CA VAL A 258 -1.65 8.58 -21.62
C VAL A 258 -1.84 9.44 -22.85
N VAL A 259 -2.74 9.05 -23.74
CA VAL A 259 -3.14 9.84 -24.90
C VAL A 259 -4.66 9.98 -24.95
N PHE A 260 -5.14 11.19 -25.29
CA PHE A 260 -6.53 11.46 -25.61
C PHE A 260 -6.65 11.62 -27.12
N ALA A 261 -7.50 10.82 -27.78
CA ALA A 261 -7.60 10.83 -29.22
C ALA A 261 -9.02 10.56 -29.74
N THR A 262 -9.39 11.30 -30.76
CA THR A 262 -10.54 11.01 -31.66
C THR A 262 -10.01 10.43 -32.97
N PRO A 263 -10.87 9.92 -33.89
CA PRO A 263 -10.42 9.46 -35.21
C PRO A 263 -9.60 10.49 -35.98
N GLU A 264 -9.92 11.77 -35.81
CA GLU A 264 -9.25 12.88 -36.49
C GLU A 264 -7.90 13.23 -35.90
N THR A 265 -7.74 13.03 -34.60
CA THR A 265 -6.53 13.38 -33.82
C THR A 265 -5.65 12.20 -33.49
N LEU A 266 -5.99 10.98 -33.95
CA LEU A 266 -5.27 9.76 -33.63
C LEU A 266 -3.80 9.83 -34.12
N PRO A 267 -2.82 9.69 -33.20
CA PRO A 267 -1.39 9.67 -33.54
C PRO A 267 -1.05 8.58 -34.56
N GLU A 268 -0.04 8.81 -35.37
CA GLU A 268 0.37 7.89 -36.45
C GLU A 268 0.76 6.50 -35.89
N PHE A 269 1.43 6.45 -34.75
CA PHE A 269 1.84 5.19 -34.13
C PHE A 269 0.67 4.33 -33.61
N LEU A 270 -0.53 4.90 -33.50
CA LEU A 270 -1.77 4.18 -33.14
C LEU A 270 -2.65 3.86 -34.36
N ARG A 271 -2.30 4.36 -35.55
CA ARG A 271 -3.07 4.08 -36.78
C ARG A 271 -2.98 2.60 -37.16
N GLY A 272 -4.10 2.01 -37.54
CA GLY A 272 -4.18 0.60 -37.92
C GLY A 272 -4.30 -0.39 -36.74
N THR A 273 -4.31 0.09 -35.49
CA THR A 273 -4.50 -0.82 -34.35
C THR A 273 -5.95 -1.25 -34.18
N ALA A 274 -6.90 -0.32 -34.21
CA ALA A 274 -8.35 -0.56 -34.22
C ALA A 274 -9.09 0.73 -34.55
N GLU A 275 -10.25 0.63 -35.23
CA GLU A 275 -11.13 1.76 -35.49
C GLU A 275 -11.83 2.20 -34.19
N ILE A 276 -11.93 3.51 -33.97
CA ILE A 276 -12.64 4.10 -32.82
C ILE A 276 -14.14 4.14 -33.20
N THR A 277 -14.93 3.29 -32.56
CA THR A 277 -16.37 3.12 -32.83
C THR A 277 -17.26 3.69 -31.73
N GLY A 278 -16.69 4.16 -30.62
CA GLY A 278 -17.38 4.74 -29.48
C GLY A 278 -16.39 5.10 -28.38
N PRO A 279 -16.87 5.49 -27.18
CA PRO A 279 -16.01 5.75 -26.05
C PRO A 279 -15.29 4.47 -25.64
N GLU A 280 -13.97 4.53 -25.55
CA GLU A 280 -13.14 3.35 -25.27
C GLU A 280 -11.89 3.66 -24.46
N VAL A 281 -11.44 2.64 -23.73
CA VAL A 281 -10.14 2.61 -23.06
C VAL A 281 -9.36 1.42 -23.59
N ARG A 282 -8.09 1.62 -23.97
CA ARG A 282 -7.22 0.55 -24.44
C ARG A 282 -5.79 0.75 -24.03
N ILE A 283 -5.01 -0.33 -24.02
CA ILE A 283 -3.56 -0.30 -23.83
C ILE A 283 -2.90 -0.66 -25.15
N ALA A 284 -1.89 0.11 -25.52
CA ALA A 284 -1.04 -0.13 -26.69
C ALA A 284 0.43 -0.02 -26.32
N ASP A 285 1.32 -0.49 -27.20
CA ASP A 285 2.76 -0.31 -27.03
C ASP A 285 3.17 1.12 -27.40
N ALA A 286 4.12 1.68 -26.65
CA ALA A 286 4.65 3.01 -26.94
C ALA A 286 5.65 2.95 -28.12
N PRO A 287 5.75 4.03 -28.93
CA PRO A 287 6.59 4.02 -30.13
C PRO A 287 8.09 4.07 -29.85
N HIS A 288 8.50 4.44 -28.65
CA HIS A 288 9.90 4.68 -28.30
C HIS A 288 10.59 3.52 -27.57
N SER A 289 9.84 2.49 -27.17
CA SER A 289 10.38 1.40 -26.35
C SER A 289 9.51 0.14 -26.41
N ASP A 290 10.15 -1.03 -26.40
CA ASP A 290 9.47 -2.33 -26.41
C ASP A 290 8.74 -2.67 -25.11
N TRP A 291 9.10 -2.03 -23.98
CA TRP A 291 8.50 -2.26 -22.68
C TRP A 291 7.44 -1.20 -22.29
N ALA A 292 7.55 0.01 -22.85
CA ALA A 292 6.67 1.11 -22.49
C ALA A 292 5.27 0.94 -23.08
N LYS A 293 4.27 1.43 -22.35
CA LYS A 293 2.84 1.32 -22.72
C LYS A 293 2.18 2.68 -22.82
N VAL A 294 1.15 2.71 -23.66
CA VAL A 294 0.26 3.86 -23.81
C VAL A 294 -1.13 3.48 -23.33
N LEU A 295 -1.68 4.25 -22.40
CA LEU A 295 -3.09 4.20 -22.05
C LEU A 295 -3.84 5.16 -22.98
N VAL A 296 -4.69 4.62 -23.82
CA VAL A 296 -5.44 5.37 -24.82
C VAL A 296 -6.87 5.59 -24.32
N ILE A 297 -7.24 6.85 -24.13
CA ILE A 297 -8.62 7.29 -23.90
C ILE A 297 -9.14 7.80 -25.22
N ALA A 298 -10.10 7.12 -25.81
CA ALA A 298 -10.58 7.45 -27.15
C ALA A 298 -12.10 7.52 -27.24
N GLY A 299 -12.58 8.27 -28.20
CA GLY A 299 -13.99 8.43 -28.53
C GLY A 299 -14.17 9.00 -29.94
N ARG A 300 -15.38 8.90 -30.49
CA ARG A 300 -15.69 9.47 -31.82
C ARG A 300 -15.66 11.02 -31.81
N ASN A 301 -15.84 11.59 -30.63
CA ASN A 301 -15.86 13.05 -30.38
C ASN A 301 -15.39 13.32 -28.95
N ASP A 302 -15.31 14.58 -28.55
CA ASP A 302 -14.79 15.02 -27.27
C ASP A 302 -15.70 14.66 -26.09
N GLU A 303 -17.02 14.55 -26.29
CA GLU A 303 -17.97 14.10 -25.26
C GLU A 303 -17.69 12.64 -24.89
N GLU A 304 -17.42 11.79 -25.86
CA GLU A 304 -17.09 10.38 -25.64
C GLU A 304 -15.72 10.20 -24.96
N LEU A 305 -14.79 11.15 -25.10
CA LEU A 305 -13.56 11.14 -24.30
C LEU A 305 -13.86 11.30 -22.80
N VAL A 306 -14.84 12.15 -22.45
CA VAL A 306 -15.27 12.32 -21.07
C VAL A 306 -15.92 11.02 -20.55
N GLU A 307 -16.79 10.40 -21.34
CA GLU A 307 -17.44 9.11 -20.97
C GLU A 307 -16.40 8.00 -20.75
N ALA A 308 -15.42 7.90 -21.64
CA ALA A 308 -14.34 6.91 -21.51
C ALA A 308 -13.48 7.15 -20.24
N ALA A 309 -13.13 8.40 -19.94
CA ALA A 309 -12.39 8.76 -18.74
C ALA A 309 -13.20 8.50 -17.46
N GLN A 310 -14.51 8.79 -17.47
CA GLN A 310 -15.42 8.50 -16.36
C GLN A 310 -15.57 6.99 -16.14
N ALA A 311 -15.71 6.20 -17.21
CA ALA A 311 -15.78 4.74 -17.12
C ALA A 311 -14.49 4.16 -16.52
N LEU A 312 -13.32 4.63 -16.96
CA LEU A 312 -12.03 4.24 -16.36
C LEU A 312 -11.99 4.57 -14.85
N ALA A 313 -12.42 5.76 -14.48
CA ALA A 313 -12.34 6.25 -13.11
C ALA A 313 -13.27 5.51 -12.12
N LEU A 314 -14.40 4.99 -12.62
CA LEU A 314 -15.45 4.34 -11.81
C LEU A 314 -15.41 2.81 -11.89
N GLU A 315 -15.06 2.27 -13.06
CA GLU A 315 -15.21 0.83 -13.36
C GLU A 315 -13.92 0.19 -13.87
N GLY A 316 -12.80 0.93 -13.88
CA GLY A 316 -11.53 0.46 -14.42
C GLY A 316 -11.00 -0.84 -13.79
N ASP A 317 -11.38 -1.14 -12.56
CA ASP A 317 -11.08 -2.40 -11.85
C ASP A 317 -11.80 -3.64 -12.43
N ARG A 318 -12.83 -3.42 -13.26
CA ARG A 318 -13.59 -4.48 -13.97
C ARG A 318 -13.16 -4.66 -15.42
N PHE A 319 -12.27 -3.80 -15.91
CA PHE A 319 -11.81 -3.87 -17.29
C PHE A 319 -10.93 -5.09 -17.52
N ALA A 320 -11.09 -5.74 -18.67
CA ALA A 320 -10.32 -6.90 -19.07
C ALA A 320 -10.00 -6.85 -20.57
N GLY A 321 -8.91 -7.52 -20.96
CA GLY A 321 -8.42 -7.51 -22.33
C GLY A 321 -7.69 -6.21 -22.70
N PRO A 322 -7.21 -6.10 -23.94
CA PRO A 322 -6.43 -4.96 -24.39
C PRO A 322 -7.26 -3.71 -24.67
N ARG A 323 -8.58 -3.86 -24.79
CA ARG A 323 -9.53 -2.81 -25.17
C ARG A 323 -10.89 -3.04 -24.53
N VAL A 324 -11.50 -2.00 -23.99
CA VAL A 324 -12.89 -1.98 -23.52
C VAL A 324 -13.63 -0.86 -24.21
N LEU A 325 -14.73 -1.20 -24.89
CA LEU A 325 -15.70 -0.24 -25.43
C LEU A 325 -16.77 0.02 -24.37
N VAL A 326 -16.99 1.28 -24.01
CA VAL A 326 -18.02 1.69 -23.06
C VAL A 326 -19.36 1.72 -23.80
N THR A 327 -20.17 0.70 -23.59
CA THR A 327 -21.47 0.56 -24.28
C THR A 327 -22.60 1.31 -23.58
N GLU A 328 -22.47 1.49 -22.27
CA GLU A 328 -23.41 2.28 -21.46
C GLU A 328 -22.62 3.34 -20.68
N PRO A 329 -22.99 4.63 -20.79
CA PRO A 329 -22.35 5.68 -19.99
C PRO A 329 -22.45 5.37 -18.49
N PRO A 330 -21.40 5.65 -17.70
CA PRO A 330 -21.44 5.41 -16.26
C PRO A 330 -22.59 6.18 -15.59
N ARG A 331 -23.27 5.52 -14.67
CA ARG A 331 -24.31 6.18 -13.86
C ARG A 331 -23.64 7.08 -12.83
N LEU A 332 -23.99 8.35 -12.85
CA LEU A 332 -23.46 9.39 -11.97
C LEU A 332 -24.58 9.94 -11.07
N PRO A 333 -25.02 9.19 -10.04
CA PRO A 333 -26.06 9.70 -9.12
C PRO A 333 -25.50 10.89 -8.33
N PRO A 334 -26.34 11.89 -7.99
CA PRO A 334 -25.95 12.97 -7.10
C PRO A 334 -25.40 12.42 -5.77
N ARG A 335 -24.27 12.95 -5.33
CA ARG A 335 -23.63 12.55 -4.08
C ARG A 335 -23.87 13.59 -2.99
N PRO A 336 -24.00 13.20 -1.73
CA PRO A 336 -24.07 14.16 -0.64
C PRO A 336 -22.71 14.88 -0.46
N ALA A 337 -22.76 16.06 0.14
CA ALA A 337 -21.55 16.75 0.55
C ALA A 337 -20.81 15.93 1.63
N TYR A 338 -19.47 16.02 1.66
CA TYR A 338 -18.59 15.39 2.65
C TYR A 338 -18.56 13.85 2.62
N ASP A 339 -18.92 13.23 1.50
CA ASP A 339 -18.92 11.79 1.32
C ASP A 339 -17.59 11.22 0.72
N ALA A 340 -16.53 12.00 0.78
CA ALA A 340 -15.21 11.54 0.33
C ALA A 340 -14.82 10.25 1.04
N ARG A 341 -14.36 9.25 0.29
CA ARG A 341 -14.07 7.89 0.81
C ARG A 341 -13.10 7.88 2.00
N LYS A 342 -12.15 8.80 2.00
CA LYS A 342 -11.16 8.92 3.09
C LYS A 342 -11.65 9.72 4.29
N TRP A 343 -12.79 10.40 4.17
CA TRP A 343 -13.33 11.21 5.25
C TRP A 343 -14.35 10.44 6.05
N LEU A 344 -14.26 10.61 7.36
CA LEU A 344 -15.20 10.01 8.27
C LEU A 344 -16.55 10.74 8.16
N PRO A 345 -17.67 10.04 7.86
CA PRO A 345 -19.01 10.63 7.83
C PRO A 345 -19.40 11.27 9.16
N THR A 346 -20.08 12.42 9.10
CA THR A 346 -20.53 13.17 10.28
C THR A 346 -22.05 13.15 10.47
N ASP A 347 -22.76 12.43 9.62
CA ASP A 347 -24.24 12.28 9.65
C ASP A 347 -24.70 11.00 10.35
N ARG A 348 -23.80 10.05 10.57
CA ARG A 348 -24.07 8.76 11.21
C ARG A 348 -22.90 8.27 12.07
N LYS A 349 -23.13 7.25 12.87
CA LYS A 349 -22.05 6.49 13.50
C LYS A 349 -21.28 5.72 12.42
N VAL A 350 -19.96 5.68 12.53
CA VAL A 350 -19.08 5.00 11.60
C VAL A 350 -18.48 3.77 12.26
N ARG A 351 -18.60 2.64 11.60
CA ARG A 351 -18.05 1.36 12.08
C ARG A 351 -16.57 1.25 11.73
N PHE A 352 -15.81 0.49 12.51
CA PHE A 352 -14.39 0.30 12.25
C PHE A 352 -14.11 -0.53 10.98
N ASP A 353 -15.03 -1.43 10.59
CA ASP A 353 -14.91 -2.15 9.31
C ASP A 353 -15.01 -1.25 8.07
N GLU A 354 -15.57 -0.05 8.21
CA GLU A 354 -15.61 0.96 7.15
C GLU A 354 -14.30 1.78 7.05
N LEU A 355 -13.46 1.74 8.08
CA LEU A 355 -12.22 2.52 8.19
C LEU A 355 -10.97 1.70 7.81
N VAL A 356 -11.10 0.39 7.60
CA VAL A 356 -10.02 -0.51 7.22
C VAL A 356 -10.29 -1.12 5.85
N ASP A 357 -9.22 -1.39 5.10
CA ASP A 357 -9.37 -2.02 3.78
C ASP A 357 -9.74 -3.50 3.88
N HIS A 358 -9.29 -4.17 4.96
CA HIS A 358 -9.59 -5.57 5.20
C HIS A 358 -9.76 -5.84 6.71
N PRO A 359 -10.75 -6.67 7.13
CA PRO A 359 -11.00 -6.98 8.54
C PRO A 359 -9.81 -7.57 9.30
N SER A 360 -8.84 -8.19 8.60
CA SER A 360 -7.61 -8.69 9.24
C SER A 360 -6.73 -7.60 9.84
N GLN A 361 -6.87 -6.35 9.42
CA GLN A 361 -6.15 -5.20 9.99
C GLN A 361 -6.60 -4.89 11.43
N LEU A 362 -7.79 -5.36 11.82
CA LEU A 362 -8.31 -5.25 13.19
C LEU A 362 -7.89 -6.42 14.09
N ARG A 363 -6.95 -7.25 13.64
CA ARG A 363 -6.45 -8.43 14.37
C ARG A 363 -4.94 -8.41 14.45
N SER A 364 -4.43 -8.85 15.59
CA SER A 364 -3.00 -9.10 15.75
C SER A 364 -2.79 -10.36 16.55
N ARG A 365 -1.65 -11.03 16.35
CA ARG A 365 -1.30 -12.25 17.04
C ARG A 365 0.21 -12.34 17.25
N GLY A 366 0.60 -12.99 18.32
CA GLY A 366 2.01 -13.22 18.67
C GLY A 366 2.17 -13.29 20.18
N THR A 367 3.34 -13.63 20.65
CA THR A 367 3.66 -13.51 22.09
C THR A 367 3.49 -12.07 22.56
N PHE A 368 3.91 -11.13 21.70
CA PHE A 368 3.72 -9.70 21.83
C PHE A 368 3.02 -9.22 20.55
N PRO A 369 1.68 -9.16 20.55
CA PRO A 369 0.94 -8.70 19.36
C PRO A 369 1.35 -7.30 18.94
N ASP A 370 1.52 -7.08 17.66
CA ASP A 370 1.74 -5.73 17.12
C ASP A 370 0.51 -4.84 17.40
N PRO A 371 0.69 -3.53 17.64
CA PRO A 371 -0.42 -2.60 17.81
C PRO A 371 -1.38 -2.61 16.61
N ILE A 372 -2.67 -2.52 16.89
CA ILE A 372 -3.72 -2.40 15.87
C ILE A 372 -3.98 -0.92 15.64
N ALA A 373 -3.79 -0.45 14.40
CA ALA A 373 -4.00 0.96 14.03
C ALA A 373 -5.21 1.11 13.10
N VAL A 374 -6.07 2.08 13.41
CA VAL A 374 -7.20 2.51 12.58
C VAL A 374 -6.96 3.94 12.14
N HIS A 375 -6.85 4.15 10.83
CA HIS A 375 -6.61 5.46 10.25
C HIS A 375 -7.90 6.07 9.74
N PHE A 376 -8.12 7.35 10.05
CA PHE A 376 -9.27 8.08 9.53
C PHE A 376 -8.95 9.56 9.32
N ARG A 377 -9.69 10.19 8.45
CA ARG A 377 -9.59 11.62 8.17
C ARG A 377 -10.91 12.31 8.49
N LEU A 378 -10.80 13.55 8.95
CA LEU A 378 -11.96 14.40 9.19
C LEU A 378 -12.19 15.34 8.01
N ALA A 379 -13.45 15.72 7.79
CA ALA A 379 -13.76 16.80 6.87
C ALA A 379 -13.00 18.07 7.30
N PRO A 380 -12.38 18.80 6.37
CA PRO A 380 -11.41 19.84 6.69
C PRO A 380 -11.99 21.04 7.41
N ASP A 381 -13.25 21.30 7.21
CA ASP A 381 -14.03 22.38 7.85
C ASP A 381 -14.88 21.91 9.03
N LEU A 382 -14.65 20.69 9.51
CA LEU A 382 -15.33 20.18 10.71
C LEU A 382 -14.89 21.00 11.91
N PHE A 383 -15.83 21.78 12.45
CA PHE A 383 -15.56 22.65 13.59
C PHE A 383 -15.76 21.88 14.89
N VAL A 384 -14.63 21.55 15.50
CA VAL A 384 -14.61 20.79 16.74
C VAL A 384 -14.21 21.72 17.89
N LEU A 385 -15.15 21.95 18.81
CA LEU A 385 -14.88 22.82 19.95
C LEU A 385 -13.85 22.20 20.91
N PRO A 386 -12.86 22.97 21.38
CA PRO A 386 -11.97 22.52 22.44
C PRO A 386 -12.77 22.06 23.67
N ARG A 387 -12.36 20.95 24.30
CA ARG A 387 -13.00 20.33 25.46
C ARG A 387 -14.29 19.54 25.19
N THR A 388 -14.66 19.35 23.93
CA THR A 388 -15.65 18.32 23.60
C THR A 388 -14.96 16.95 23.47
N SER A 389 -15.73 15.90 23.52
CA SER A 389 -15.24 14.53 23.31
C SER A 389 -16.10 13.83 22.28
N ILE A 390 -15.48 12.97 21.50
CA ILE A 390 -16.13 12.16 20.47
C ILE A 390 -16.52 10.82 21.10
N PRO A 391 -17.81 10.46 21.14
CA PRO A 391 -18.24 9.16 21.63
C PRO A 391 -17.65 8.01 20.79
N MET A 392 -17.09 7.01 21.47
CA MET A 392 -16.58 5.79 20.88
C MET A 392 -17.21 4.59 21.59
N GLU A 393 -17.80 3.68 20.83
CA GLU A 393 -18.23 2.37 21.33
C GLU A 393 -17.19 1.35 20.89
N LEU A 394 -16.42 0.82 21.83
CA LEU A 394 -15.34 -0.12 21.59
C LEU A 394 -15.71 -1.50 22.10
N SER A 395 -15.58 -2.50 21.25
CA SER A 395 -15.64 -3.91 21.60
C SER A 395 -14.37 -4.60 21.14
N TYR A 396 -13.76 -5.40 21.99
CA TYR A 396 -12.53 -6.11 21.63
C TYR A 396 -12.47 -7.49 22.28
N ARG A 397 -11.64 -8.37 21.71
CA ARG A 397 -11.36 -9.71 22.20
C ARG A 397 -9.88 -9.85 22.46
N TYR A 398 -9.53 -10.61 23.47
CA TYR A 398 -8.14 -10.87 23.79
C TYR A 398 -7.97 -12.28 24.39
N THR A 399 -6.77 -12.84 24.27
CA THR A 399 -6.37 -14.04 25.00
C THR A 399 -6.17 -13.66 26.46
N PRO A 400 -6.84 -14.30 27.45
CA PRO A 400 -6.65 -14.00 28.87
C PRO A 400 -5.18 -14.21 29.26
N PRO A 401 -4.58 -13.32 30.07
CA PRO A 401 -3.28 -13.57 30.63
C PRO A 401 -3.33 -14.79 31.58
N GLY A 402 -2.23 -15.55 31.66
CA GLY A 402 -2.12 -16.66 32.62
C GLY A 402 -2.13 -16.17 34.08
N GLU A 403 -2.27 -17.10 35.05
CA GLU A 403 -2.44 -16.79 36.48
C GLU A 403 -1.40 -15.80 37.06
N ASP A 404 -0.15 -15.88 36.61
CA ASP A 404 0.95 -15.04 37.07
C ASP A 404 1.35 -13.95 36.08
N ALA A 405 0.62 -13.81 34.97
CA ALA A 405 0.88 -12.82 33.91
C ALA A 405 -0.08 -11.64 34.02
N LYS A 406 0.40 -10.46 33.64
CA LYS A 406 -0.44 -9.27 33.50
C LYS A 406 -0.55 -8.93 32.02
N ALA A 407 -1.72 -8.43 31.65
CA ALA A 407 -1.92 -7.86 30.34
C ALA A 407 -2.67 -6.54 30.44
N SER A 408 -2.47 -5.68 29.49
CA SER A 408 -3.16 -4.38 29.41
C SER A 408 -3.38 -3.97 27.96
N VAL A 409 -4.41 -3.19 27.72
CA VAL A 409 -4.61 -2.49 26.45
C VAL A 409 -4.43 -0.98 26.66
N ARG A 410 -3.63 -0.37 25.80
CA ARG A 410 -3.43 1.08 25.73
C ARG A 410 -4.11 1.60 24.48
N VAL A 411 -4.85 2.68 24.61
CA VAL A 411 -5.51 3.37 23.49
C VAL A 411 -4.84 4.72 23.31
N ARG A 412 -4.39 5.00 22.10
CA ARG A 412 -3.75 6.26 21.71
C ARG A 412 -4.45 6.89 20.51
N ILE A 413 -4.42 8.20 20.44
CA ILE A 413 -4.80 8.99 19.28
C ILE A 413 -3.66 9.93 18.92
N ASN A 414 -3.13 9.83 17.71
CA ASN A 414 -1.99 10.63 17.24
C ASN A 414 -0.84 10.66 18.28
N ASP A 415 -0.44 9.47 18.77
CA ASP A 415 0.57 9.23 19.81
C ASP A 415 0.19 9.68 21.23
N ALA A 416 -0.89 10.45 21.41
CA ALA A 416 -1.37 10.84 22.73
C ALA A 416 -2.11 9.69 23.42
N LEU A 417 -1.68 9.33 24.63
CA LEU A 417 -2.33 8.29 25.42
C LEU A 417 -3.73 8.75 25.87
N MET A 418 -4.75 8.00 25.48
CA MET A 418 -6.14 8.23 25.85
C MET A 418 -6.51 7.56 27.16
N GLY A 419 -6.01 6.35 27.34
CA GLY A 419 -6.27 5.54 28.50
C GLY A 419 -5.65 4.15 28.38
N TYR A 420 -5.71 3.42 29.48
CA TYR A 420 -5.32 2.02 29.50
C TYR A 420 -6.28 1.21 30.38
N GLU A 421 -6.38 -0.07 30.09
CA GLU A 421 -7.11 -1.04 30.91
C GLU A 421 -6.24 -2.24 31.21
N VAL A 422 -6.28 -2.72 32.44
CA VAL A 422 -5.69 -4.00 32.81
C VAL A 422 -6.67 -5.11 32.39
N LEU A 423 -6.18 -6.06 31.62
CA LEU A 423 -6.98 -7.17 31.14
C LEU A 423 -7.09 -8.24 32.24
N GLU A 424 -8.32 -8.65 32.53
CA GLU A 424 -8.58 -9.65 33.55
C GLU A 424 -8.19 -11.05 33.08
N SER A 425 -7.58 -11.85 33.95
CA SER A 425 -7.42 -13.28 33.78
C SER A 425 -8.76 -13.94 34.11
N ASP A 426 -9.39 -14.58 33.12
CA ASP A 426 -10.55 -15.44 33.37
C ASP A 426 -10.04 -16.89 33.41
N GLU A 427 -9.83 -17.42 34.62
CA GLU A 427 -9.36 -18.77 34.87
C GLU A 427 -10.27 -19.85 34.24
N SER A 428 -11.51 -19.52 33.93
CA SER A 428 -12.50 -20.41 33.32
C SER A 428 -12.56 -20.30 31.77
N ALA A 429 -11.91 -19.29 31.16
CA ALA A 429 -12.05 -19.03 29.74
C ALA A 429 -11.08 -19.88 28.91
N THR A 430 -11.61 -20.88 28.23
CA THR A 430 -10.92 -21.59 27.14
C THR A 430 -11.01 -20.88 25.80
N ALA A 431 -11.66 -19.69 25.74
CA ALA A 431 -11.91 -18.89 24.55
C ALA A 431 -11.54 -17.42 24.80
N PRO A 432 -11.25 -16.61 23.74
CA PRO A 432 -10.97 -15.20 23.89
C PRO A 432 -12.09 -14.46 24.65
N VAL A 433 -11.70 -13.63 25.63
CA VAL A 433 -12.65 -12.81 26.40
C VAL A 433 -13.14 -11.66 25.52
N VAL A 434 -14.46 -11.45 25.52
CA VAL A 434 -15.11 -10.34 24.80
C VAL A 434 -15.39 -9.22 25.79
N ARG A 435 -14.81 -8.05 25.57
CA ARG A 435 -15.07 -6.84 26.34
C ARG A 435 -15.86 -5.85 25.49
N ARG A 436 -16.91 -5.27 26.06
CA ARG A 436 -17.70 -4.20 25.44
C ARG A 436 -17.62 -2.97 26.34
N VAL A 437 -17.20 -1.87 25.76
CA VAL A 437 -17.09 -0.58 26.46
C VAL A 437 -18.01 0.41 25.76
N ALA A 438 -19.09 0.79 26.43
CA ALA A 438 -20.01 1.80 25.93
C ALA A 438 -19.67 3.17 26.53
N ALA A 439 -19.65 4.21 25.73
CA ALA A 439 -19.27 5.58 26.13
C ALA A 439 -20.18 6.24 27.18
N LEU A 440 -21.26 5.61 27.54
CA LEU A 440 -22.33 6.20 28.38
C LEU A 440 -22.35 5.76 29.84
N ASP A 441 -21.55 4.82 30.29
CA ASP A 441 -21.52 4.40 31.69
C ASP A 441 -20.52 5.24 32.50
N ALA A 442 -20.98 6.38 32.95
CA ALA A 442 -20.20 7.39 33.67
C ALA A 442 -19.74 6.98 35.09
N MET A 443 -19.83 5.70 35.48
CA MET A 443 -19.62 5.29 36.87
C MET A 443 -18.35 4.42 37.10
N ALA A 444 -17.68 3.92 36.07
CA ALA A 444 -16.39 3.26 36.23
C ALA A 444 -15.26 4.16 35.70
N GLY A 445 -14.24 4.39 36.51
CA GLY A 445 -13.18 5.38 36.26
C GLY A 445 -12.40 5.23 34.94
N PHE A 446 -12.44 4.08 34.30
CA PHE A 446 -11.85 3.81 32.99
C PHE A 446 -12.68 4.37 31.82
N LEU A 447 -14.00 4.36 31.92
CA LEU A 447 -14.91 4.76 30.85
C LEU A 447 -14.89 6.26 30.50
N ARG A 448 -14.39 7.10 31.40
CA ARG A 448 -14.11 8.52 31.11
C ARG A 448 -12.95 8.71 30.12
N ALA A 449 -12.15 7.70 29.92
CA ALA A 449 -10.94 7.77 29.08
C ALA A 449 -11.19 7.42 27.60
N LEU A 450 -12.29 6.77 27.25
CA LEU A 450 -12.56 6.32 25.88
C LEU A 450 -13.36 7.32 25.02
N SER A 451 -13.47 8.56 25.42
CA SER A 451 -13.89 9.63 24.55
C SER A 451 -12.65 10.28 23.94
N LEU A 452 -12.58 10.38 22.60
CA LEU A 452 -11.47 11.04 21.93
C LEU A 452 -11.45 12.54 22.27
N PRO A 453 -10.42 13.06 22.97
CA PRO A 453 -10.33 14.49 23.22
C PRO A 453 -10.06 15.20 21.90
N THR A 454 -10.87 16.18 21.60
CA THR A 454 -10.77 16.95 20.35
C THR A 454 -9.47 17.72 20.20
N VAL A 455 -8.78 17.99 21.30
CA VAL A 455 -7.46 18.68 21.29
C VAL A 455 -6.35 17.88 20.60
N HIS A 456 -6.53 16.57 20.45
CA HIS A 456 -5.56 15.68 19.79
C HIS A 456 -5.97 15.29 18.37
N LEU A 457 -7.09 15.81 17.85
CA LEU A 457 -7.56 15.52 16.51
C LEU A 457 -6.94 16.46 15.49
N ASP A 458 -6.53 15.87 14.38
CA ASP A 458 -6.01 16.55 13.20
C ASP A 458 -6.84 16.18 11.95
N ALA A 459 -6.46 16.72 10.79
CA ALA A 459 -7.08 16.35 9.52
C ALA A 459 -6.90 14.86 9.19
N ALA A 460 -5.79 14.26 9.60
CA ALA A 460 -5.51 12.83 9.49
C ALA A 460 -5.21 12.29 10.90
N ASN A 461 -5.86 11.21 11.28
CA ASN A 461 -5.78 10.66 12.62
C ASN A 461 -5.45 9.17 12.59
N THR A 462 -4.69 8.73 13.59
CA THR A 462 -4.39 7.33 13.85
C THR A 462 -4.86 6.99 15.27
N LEU A 463 -5.83 6.09 15.34
CA LEU A 463 -6.28 5.48 16.59
C LEU A 463 -5.57 4.14 16.73
N GLU A 464 -4.77 3.99 17.79
CA GLU A 464 -3.93 2.84 18.04
C GLU A 464 -4.37 2.08 19.29
N PHE A 465 -4.44 0.77 19.18
CA PHE A 465 -4.74 -0.17 20.27
C PHE A 465 -3.53 -1.06 20.49
N ASP A 466 -2.80 -0.84 21.57
CA ASP A 466 -1.57 -1.55 21.92
C ASP A 466 -1.86 -2.53 23.08
N PHE A 467 -1.91 -3.82 22.75
CA PHE A 467 -2.13 -4.90 23.72
C PHE A 467 -0.79 -5.40 24.23
N GLN A 468 -0.51 -5.13 25.48
CA GLN A 468 0.74 -5.52 26.13
C GLN A 468 0.51 -6.71 27.04
N TYR A 469 1.33 -7.73 26.88
CA TYR A 469 1.33 -8.93 27.70
C TYR A 469 2.67 -9.07 28.42
N ASP A 470 2.62 -9.30 29.72
CA ASP A 470 3.79 -9.72 30.46
C ASP A 470 3.96 -11.23 30.29
N VAL A 471 5.20 -11.69 30.25
CA VAL A 471 5.49 -13.13 30.22
C VAL A 471 5.53 -13.64 31.64
N ALA A 472 4.67 -14.62 31.97
CA ALA A 472 4.74 -15.31 33.24
C ALA A 472 6.04 -16.11 33.33
N VAL A 473 6.89 -15.76 34.28
CA VAL A 473 8.08 -16.53 34.61
C VAL A 473 7.76 -17.36 35.85
N THR A 474 7.64 -18.67 35.71
CA THR A 474 7.50 -19.56 36.87
C THR A 474 8.83 -19.62 37.59
N ASP A 475 8.86 -19.06 38.79
CA ASP A 475 10.04 -19.15 39.68
C ASP A 475 10.25 -20.61 40.11
N SER A 476 11.34 -21.21 39.65
CA SER A 476 11.67 -22.55 40.08
C SER A 476 12.43 -22.48 41.41
N SER A 477 11.69 -22.46 42.50
CA SER A 477 12.26 -22.62 43.86
C SER A 477 12.90 -23.99 44.11
N LEU A 478 12.90 -24.90 43.13
CA LEU A 478 13.49 -26.24 43.22
C LEU A 478 14.90 -26.24 42.60
N PRO A 479 15.91 -26.71 43.31
CA PRO A 479 17.27 -26.84 42.79
C PRO A 479 17.30 -27.69 41.51
N GLY A 480 17.85 -27.15 40.43
CA GLY A 480 18.02 -27.85 39.16
C GLY A 480 16.83 -27.75 38.17
N LYS A 481 15.77 -27.01 38.49
CA LYS A 481 14.74 -26.65 37.54
C LYS A 481 14.97 -25.23 37.01
N CYS A 482 14.96 -25.08 35.71
CA CYS A 482 15.03 -23.76 35.08
C CYS A 482 13.71 -23.00 35.23
N PRO A 483 13.74 -21.67 35.42
CA PRO A 483 12.55 -20.86 35.23
C PRO A 483 12.02 -21.13 33.81
N SER A 484 10.79 -21.54 33.70
CA SER A 484 10.14 -21.71 32.42
C SER A 484 9.21 -20.53 32.19
N ALA A 485 9.40 -19.81 31.09
CA ALA A 485 8.41 -18.84 30.64
C ALA A 485 7.48 -19.53 29.66
N SER A 486 6.20 -19.43 29.89
CA SER A 486 5.20 -19.89 28.94
C SER A 486 5.04 -18.79 27.86
N LEU A 487 5.62 -19.01 26.69
CA LEU A 487 5.37 -18.18 25.52
C LEU A 487 4.04 -18.62 24.91
N THR A 488 2.97 -18.00 25.35
CA THR A 488 1.65 -18.21 24.77
C THR A 488 1.49 -17.31 23.54
N GLU A 489 0.98 -17.84 22.46
CA GLU A 489 0.59 -17.04 21.32
C GLU A 489 -0.73 -16.31 21.66
N ASN A 490 -0.64 -15.02 21.90
CA ASN A 490 -1.77 -14.18 22.21
C ASN A 490 -2.48 -13.74 20.93
N GLN A 491 -3.79 -13.74 20.96
CA GLN A 491 -4.63 -13.23 19.87
C GLN A 491 -5.46 -12.07 20.38
N VAL A 492 -5.46 -10.98 19.64
CA VAL A 492 -6.22 -9.78 19.95
C VAL A 492 -6.99 -9.34 18.72
N GLU A 493 -8.20 -8.84 18.93
CA GLU A 493 -9.08 -8.40 17.86
C GLU A 493 -9.92 -7.21 18.36
N ILE A 494 -9.95 -6.14 17.59
CA ILE A 494 -10.94 -5.09 17.73
C ILE A 494 -12.18 -5.49 16.93
N ASP A 495 -13.35 -5.47 17.55
CA ASP A 495 -14.59 -5.83 16.87
C ASP A 495 -14.85 -4.87 15.72
N PRO A 496 -15.01 -5.37 14.48
CA PRO A 496 -15.35 -4.54 13.32
C PRO A 496 -16.61 -3.67 13.51
N ALA A 497 -17.51 -4.07 14.42
CA ALA A 497 -18.72 -3.32 14.75
C ALA A 497 -18.49 -2.16 15.76
N SER A 498 -17.28 -2.00 16.30
CA SER A 498 -16.92 -0.82 17.10
C SER A 498 -17.18 0.46 16.31
N THR A 499 -17.58 1.54 16.99
CA THR A 499 -18.02 2.77 16.29
C THR A 499 -17.39 4.04 16.83
N LEU A 500 -17.24 5.03 15.92
CA LEU A 500 -17.01 6.43 16.23
C LEU A 500 -18.25 7.26 15.88
N ASP A 501 -18.55 8.30 16.67
CA ASP A 501 -19.73 9.15 16.49
C ASP A 501 -19.34 10.62 16.41
N PHE A 502 -19.30 11.15 15.18
CA PHE A 502 -19.02 12.57 14.92
C PHE A 502 -20.29 13.37 14.60
N ARG A 503 -21.47 12.86 14.91
CA ARG A 503 -22.72 13.57 14.67
C ARG A 503 -22.85 14.80 15.58
N GLY A 504 -23.43 15.85 15.03
CA GLY A 504 -23.72 17.10 15.76
C GLY A 504 -22.59 18.12 15.76
N PHE A 505 -21.50 17.87 15.06
CA PHE A 505 -20.49 18.88 14.81
C PHE A 505 -20.84 19.70 13.57
N TYR A 506 -20.49 20.98 13.59
CA TYR A 506 -20.80 21.93 12.52
C TYR A 506 -19.64 21.97 11.50
N HIS A 507 -19.97 22.22 10.25
CA HIS A 507 -19.03 22.54 9.20
C HIS A 507 -18.85 24.06 9.12
N TYR A 508 -17.65 24.55 9.44
CA TYR A 508 -17.33 25.96 9.40
C TYR A 508 -15.84 26.18 9.11
N ALA A 509 -15.56 27.01 8.14
CA ALA A 509 -14.22 27.48 7.86
C ALA A 509 -14.26 28.91 7.31
N GLU A 510 -13.26 29.71 7.67
CA GLU A 510 -13.04 31.02 7.06
C GLU A 510 -12.31 30.85 5.72
N LEU A 511 -12.80 31.51 4.67
CA LEU A 511 -12.21 31.52 3.35
C LEU A 511 -11.79 32.95 2.96
N PRO A 512 -10.71 33.13 2.15
CA PRO A 512 -9.87 32.09 1.54
C PRO A 512 -8.94 31.43 2.58
N ASN A 513 -8.75 30.10 2.47
CA ASN A 513 -7.90 29.32 3.37
C ASN A 513 -6.97 28.38 2.61
N LEU A 514 -5.78 28.85 2.28
CA LEU A 514 -4.80 28.09 1.52
C LEU A 514 -4.33 26.82 2.27
N ARG A 515 -4.32 26.83 3.61
CA ARG A 515 -3.97 25.65 4.42
C ARG A 515 -4.98 24.54 4.22
N LEU A 516 -6.27 24.83 4.29
CA LEU A 516 -7.31 23.83 4.04
C LEU A 516 -7.27 23.30 2.60
N PHE A 517 -6.99 24.16 1.63
CA PHE A 517 -6.81 23.73 0.24
C PHE A 517 -5.64 22.74 0.11
N THR A 518 -4.47 23.07 0.65
CA THR A 518 -3.28 22.21 0.52
C THR A 518 -3.41 20.88 1.27
N LEU A 519 -4.11 20.85 2.41
CA LEU A 519 -4.30 19.65 3.22
C LEU A 519 -5.41 18.74 2.72
N SER A 520 -6.44 19.27 2.05
CA SER A 520 -7.67 18.51 1.77
C SER A 520 -8.39 18.88 0.47
N GLY A 521 -7.92 19.89 -0.27
CA GLY A 521 -8.59 20.39 -1.46
C GLY A 521 -9.84 21.24 -1.17
N TYR A 522 -10.11 21.59 0.10
CA TYR A 522 -11.28 22.39 0.47
C TYR A 522 -11.15 23.85 -0.02
N PRO A 523 -12.22 24.48 -0.57
CA PRO A 523 -13.63 24.07 -0.54
C PRO A 523 -14.06 23.15 -1.68
N TYR A 524 -13.22 22.90 -2.69
CA TYR A 524 -13.57 22.15 -3.91
C TYR A 524 -13.92 20.68 -3.61
N SER A 525 -13.26 20.08 -2.65
CA SER A 525 -13.48 18.70 -2.23
C SER A 525 -14.75 18.45 -1.40
N ARG A 526 -15.54 19.50 -1.11
CA ARG A 526 -16.83 19.35 -0.40
C ARG A 526 -17.73 18.30 -1.07
N PHE A 527 -17.78 18.31 -2.40
CA PHE A 527 -18.35 17.21 -3.18
C PHE A 527 -17.19 16.43 -3.79
N ALA A 528 -16.98 15.23 -3.33
CA ALA A 528 -15.79 14.44 -3.68
C ALA A 528 -15.71 14.09 -5.18
N ASP A 529 -16.83 14.05 -5.87
CA ASP A 529 -16.94 13.89 -7.33
C ASP A 529 -16.69 15.18 -8.11
N LEU A 530 -16.44 16.29 -7.42
CA LEU A 530 -16.23 17.65 -7.97
C LEU A 530 -17.42 18.20 -8.77
N ALA A 531 -18.66 17.78 -8.47
CA ALA A 531 -19.87 18.19 -9.19
C ALA A 531 -20.13 19.71 -9.18
N GLN A 532 -19.57 20.44 -8.23
CA GLN A 532 -19.71 21.90 -8.11
C GLN A 532 -18.40 22.64 -8.40
N THR A 533 -17.41 21.98 -9.00
CA THR A 533 -16.09 22.56 -9.22
C THR A 533 -15.85 22.76 -10.72
N THR A 534 -15.55 23.99 -11.10
CA THR A 534 -15.09 24.35 -12.46
C THR A 534 -13.64 24.83 -12.39
N VAL A 535 -12.78 24.24 -13.20
CA VAL A 535 -11.41 24.71 -13.38
C VAL A 535 -11.38 25.66 -14.57
N VAL A 536 -10.85 26.86 -14.34
CA VAL A 536 -10.76 27.90 -15.37
C VAL A 536 -9.32 28.02 -15.84
N LEU A 537 -9.13 27.91 -17.13
CA LEU A 537 -7.85 28.06 -17.83
C LEU A 537 -7.84 29.27 -18.73
N PRO A 538 -6.67 29.79 -19.12
CA PRO A 538 -6.55 30.80 -20.18
C PRO A 538 -7.16 30.31 -21.50
N LYS A 539 -7.62 31.24 -22.36
CA LYS A 539 -8.23 30.88 -23.67
C LYS A 539 -7.37 30.00 -24.58
N ASN A 540 -6.05 30.09 -24.44
CA ASN A 540 -5.09 29.28 -25.17
C ASN A 540 -4.09 28.68 -24.14
N PRO A 541 -4.48 27.68 -23.36
CA PRO A 541 -3.64 27.16 -22.30
C PRO A 541 -2.35 26.55 -22.85
N GLU A 542 -1.23 26.89 -22.24
CA GLU A 542 0.05 26.24 -22.51
C GLU A 542 0.12 24.88 -21.80
N ALA A 543 1.07 24.03 -22.20
CA ALA A 543 1.26 22.72 -21.56
C ALA A 543 1.46 22.82 -20.05
N GLN A 544 2.13 23.88 -19.58
CA GLN A 544 2.35 24.11 -18.14
C GLN A 544 1.06 24.48 -17.39
N ASP A 545 0.15 25.24 -18.01
CA ASP A 545 -1.15 25.58 -17.40
C ASP A 545 -1.98 24.31 -17.21
N VAL A 546 -2.04 23.48 -18.26
CA VAL A 546 -2.77 22.20 -18.21
C VAL A 546 -2.12 21.25 -17.21
N SER A 547 -0.78 21.14 -17.18
CA SER A 547 -0.08 20.32 -16.19
C SER A 547 -0.38 20.76 -14.74
N THR A 548 -0.48 22.07 -14.50
CA THR A 548 -0.85 22.64 -13.19
C THR A 548 -2.29 22.30 -12.82
N MET A 549 -3.23 22.39 -13.76
CA MET A 549 -4.61 21.93 -13.59
C MET A 549 -4.66 20.45 -13.20
N LEU A 550 -3.99 19.59 -13.98
CA LEU A 550 -3.97 18.15 -13.73
C LEU A 550 -3.37 17.82 -12.34
N ALA A 551 -2.30 18.53 -11.96
CA ALA A 551 -1.69 18.37 -10.63
C ALA A 551 -2.66 18.79 -9.51
N ALA A 552 -3.38 19.90 -9.65
CA ALA A 552 -4.35 20.37 -8.65
C ALA A 552 -5.52 19.39 -8.49
N VAL A 553 -6.12 18.95 -9.60
CA VAL A 553 -7.24 18.00 -9.60
C VAL A 553 -6.78 16.62 -9.12
N GLY A 554 -5.59 16.16 -9.54
CA GLY A 554 -4.98 14.94 -9.05
C GLY A 554 -4.75 14.96 -7.54
N ARG A 555 -4.27 16.10 -7.01
CA ARG A 555 -4.09 16.29 -5.56
C ARG A 555 -5.42 16.17 -4.80
N ILE A 556 -6.50 16.76 -5.30
CA ILE A 556 -7.82 16.61 -4.68
C ILE A 556 -8.25 15.13 -4.69
N GLY A 557 -8.07 14.42 -5.80
CA GLY A 557 -8.34 12.98 -5.88
C GLY A 557 -7.58 12.16 -4.83
N SER A 558 -6.29 12.46 -4.61
CA SER A 558 -5.48 11.77 -3.58
C SER A 558 -5.95 12.06 -2.16
N GLN A 559 -6.39 13.28 -1.89
CA GLN A 559 -6.83 13.71 -0.56
C GLN A 559 -8.22 13.19 -0.20
N THR A 560 -9.13 13.11 -1.17
CA THR A 560 -10.49 12.60 -0.98
C THR A 560 -10.59 11.08 -1.08
N GLY A 561 -9.67 10.43 -1.80
CA GLY A 561 -9.75 9.01 -2.17
C GLY A 561 -10.91 8.72 -3.14
N THR A 562 -11.43 9.75 -3.79
CA THR A 562 -12.56 9.69 -4.74
C THR A 562 -12.17 10.34 -6.06
N ALA A 563 -12.54 9.77 -7.18
CA ALA A 563 -12.32 10.38 -8.47
C ALA A 563 -13.33 11.51 -8.72
N GLY A 564 -12.84 12.67 -9.14
CA GLY A 564 -13.66 13.86 -9.47
C GLY A 564 -14.30 13.74 -10.85
N VAL A 565 -15.22 12.80 -11.01
CA VAL A 565 -15.81 12.44 -12.31
C VAL A 565 -16.75 13.48 -12.90
N LEU A 566 -17.18 14.46 -12.09
CA LEU A 566 -18.09 15.55 -12.52
C LEU A 566 -17.39 16.92 -12.61
N VAL A 567 -16.06 16.96 -12.46
CA VAL A 567 -15.29 18.20 -12.64
C VAL A 567 -15.57 18.80 -14.02
N THR A 568 -15.73 20.11 -14.09
CA THR A 568 -15.84 20.84 -15.33
C THR A 568 -14.60 21.68 -15.59
N VAL A 569 -14.27 21.88 -16.88
CA VAL A 569 -13.16 22.74 -17.31
C VAL A 569 -13.69 23.75 -18.32
N SER A 570 -13.28 24.99 -18.19
CA SER A 570 -13.67 26.05 -19.14
C SER A 570 -12.53 27.02 -19.38
N THR A 571 -12.40 27.44 -20.63
CA THR A 571 -11.51 28.52 -21.05
C THR A 571 -12.26 29.87 -21.16
N ASP A 572 -13.59 29.88 -20.94
CA ASP A 572 -14.45 31.07 -20.90
C ASP A 572 -15.43 30.97 -19.72
N PRO A 573 -15.03 31.42 -18.51
CA PRO A 573 -15.82 31.22 -17.31
C PRO A 573 -17.11 32.06 -17.32
N SER A 574 -18.26 31.40 -17.22
CA SER A 574 -19.49 32.03 -16.82
C SER A 574 -19.59 32.06 -15.30
N PRO A 575 -19.77 33.22 -14.64
CA PRO A 575 -19.62 33.36 -13.21
C PRO A 575 -20.77 32.79 -12.35
N GLU A 576 -21.76 32.15 -12.93
CA GLU A 576 -22.93 31.67 -12.20
C GLU A 576 -22.78 30.21 -11.75
N GLU A 577 -22.72 30.01 -10.45
CA GLU A 577 -22.96 28.76 -9.67
C GLU A 577 -21.82 27.78 -9.40
N SER A 578 -20.56 28.02 -9.77
CA SER A 578 -19.45 27.08 -9.53
C SER A 578 -18.41 27.62 -8.56
N VAL A 579 -17.79 26.73 -7.80
CA VAL A 579 -16.57 27.06 -7.06
C VAL A 579 -15.40 26.97 -8.05
N LEU A 580 -14.70 28.09 -8.29
CA LEU A 580 -13.70 28.22 -9.35
C LEU A 580 -12.29 27.97 -8.84
N ILE A 581 -11.52 27.16 -9.59
CA ILE A 581 -10.07 27.05 -9.50
C ILE A 581 -9.49 27.76 -10.71
N SER A 582 -8.89 28.95 -10.54
CA SER A 582 -8.21 29.64 -11.63
C SER A 582 -6.74 29.21 -11.70
N VAL A 583 -6.28 28.84 -12.91
CA VAL A 583 -4.91 28.40 -13.20
C VAL A 583 -4.32 29.31 -14.26
N GLY A 584 -3.19 29.96 -13.95
CA GLY A 584 -2.46 30.83 -14.88
C GLY A 584 -3.10 32.20 -15.12
N GLY A 585 -2.27 33.17 -15.51
CA GLY A 585 -2.67 34.48 -16.02
C GLY A 585 -3.47 35.40 -15.09
N SER A 586 -3.50 36.70 -15.43
CA SER A 586 -4.47 37.64 -14.84
C SER A 586 -5.86 37.33 -15.43
N VAL A 587 -6.79 36.98 -14.58
CA VAL A 587 -8.22 36.95 -14.91
C VAL A 587 -8.69 38.37 -15.24
#